data_486267a6190af5fd3290493d8ec29308
#
_entry.id   486267a6190af5fd3290493d8ec29308
#
_cell.length_a   1.000
_cell.length_b   1.000
_cell.length_c   1.000
_cell.angle_alpha   90.00
_cell.angle_beta   90.00
_cell.angle_gamma   90.00
#
_symmetry.space_group_name_H-M   'P 1'
#
loop_
_entity.id
_entity.type
_entity.pdbx_description
1 polymer ?
#
loop_
_entity_poly.entity_id
_entity_poly.type
_entity_poly.pdbx_seq_one_letter_code
_entity_poly.pdbx_strand_id
1 'polypeptide(L)'
;MRKFELLKRTYPISQFDRYCDGYDYILKNSTVEERKEWGVVDKELKRVIKAGEKYIYQVAKENKEFKTMCLCFSNYEIIRKKIFELDDE
;
A
#
# COMPACT_ATOMS: atom_id res chain seq x y z
N MET A 1 9.86 -17.73 5.14
CA MET A 1 9.71 -16.39 5.74
C MET A 1 9.92 -15.32 4.67
N ARG A 2 9.03 -14.36 4.63
CA ARG A 2 9.13 -13.26 3.67
C ARG A 2 10.21 -12.28 4.11
N LYS A 3 11.10 -11.94 3.20
CA LYS A 3 12.09 -10.91 3.43
C LYS A 3 11.68 -9.66 2.65
N PHE A 4 11.43 -8.60 3.36
CA PHE A 4 11.05 -7.33 2.76
C PHE A 4 12.07 -6.27 3.19
N GLU A 5 12.64 -5.60 2.21
CA GLU A 5 13.60 -4.55 2.46
C GLU A 5 13.20 -3.29 1.70
N LEU A 6 12.92 -2.23 2.41
CA LEU A 6 12.59 -0.95 1.79
C LEU A 6 13.89 -0.29 1.34
N LEU A 7 14.01 -0.04 0.03
CA LEU A 7 15.20 0.58 -0.54
C LEU A 7 15.06 2.08 -0.73
N LYS A 8 13.85 2.53 -1.10
CA LYS A 8 13.62 3.93 -1.38
C LYS A 8 12.15 4.26 -1.18
N ARG A 9 11.88 5.45 -0.67
CA ARG A 9 10.51 5.96 -0.54
C ARG A 9 10.52 7.46 -0.79
N THR A 10 9.65 7.91 -1.69
CA THR A 10 9.47 9.32 -1.97
C THR A 10 7.99 9.64 -1.98
N TYR A 11 7.65 10.92 -1.98
CA TYR A 11 6.27 11.38 -1.87
C TYR A 11 5.96 12.38 -2.99
N PRO A 12 5.94 11.90 -4.24
CA PRO A 12 5.67 12.80 -5.36
C PRO A 12 4.20 13.20 -5.47
N ILE A 13 3.93 14.17 -6.33
CA ILE A 13 2.58 14.55 -6.68
C ILE A 13 2.28 13.91 -8.04
N SER A 14 1.15 13.22 -8.12
CA SER A 14 0.81 12.51 -9.34
C SER A 14 0.45 13.51 -10.44
N GLN A 15 1.00 13.31 -11.63
CA GLN A 15 0.74 14.17 -12.79
C GLN A 15 -0.45 13.71 -13.60
N PHE A 16 -0.93 12.49 -13.33
CA PHE A 16 -2.07 11.90 -14.01
C PHE A 16 -2.70 10.88 -13.08
N ASP A 17 -3.90 10.43 -13.42
CA ASP A 17 -4.57 9.38 -12.65
C ASP A 17 -3.80 8.08 -12.84
N ARG A 18 -3.55 7.39 -11.73
CA ARG A 18 -2.85 6.11 -11.77
C ARG A 18 -3.46 5.13 -10.80
N TYR A 19 -3.23 3.86 -11.04
CA TYR A 19 -3.74 2.81 -10.19
C TYR A 19 -2.97 2.76 -8.88
N CYS A 20 -3.67 2.48 -7.78
CA CYS A 20 -3.03 2.33 -6.47
C CYS A 20 -2.69 0.86 -6.24
N ASP A 21 -1.40 0.57 -6.23
CA ASP A 21 -0.94 -0.81 -6.02
C ASP A 21 -1.30 -1.34 -4.64
N GLY A 22 -1.50 -0.44 -3.68
CA GLY A 22 -1.87 -0.84 -2.33
C GLY A 22 -3.23 -1.52 -2.26
N TYR A 23 -4.14 -1.18 -3.16
CA TYR A 23 -5.43 -1.82 -3.23
C TYR A 23 -5.28 -3.34 -3.46
N ASP A 24 -4.53 -3.71 -4.48
CA ASP A 24 -4.27 -5.12 -4.76
C ASP A 24 -3.50 -5.80 -3.64
N TYR A 25 -2.53 -5.09 -3.09
CA TYR A 25 -1.70 -5.65 -2.03
C TYR A 25 -2.55 -6.02 -0.81
N ILE A 26 -3.48 -5.15 -0.44
CA ILE A 26 -4.37 -5.41 0.69
C ILE A 26 -5.23 -6.64 0.42
N LEU A 27 -5.80 -6.73 -0.79
CA LEU A 27 -6.68 -7.85 -1.12
C LEU A 27 -5.93 -9.17 -1.19
N LYS A 28 -4.68 -9.15 -1.66
CA LYS A 28 -3.88 -10.38 -1.78
C LYS A 28 -3.34 -10.86 -0.44
N ASN A 29 -3.15 -9.97 0.51
CA ASN A 29 -2.51 -10.31 1.78
C ASN A 29 -3.45 -10.32 2.97
N SER A 30 -4.75 -10.38 2.71
CA SER A 30 -5.75 -10.45 3.78
C SER A 30 -6.99 -11.18 3.30
N THR A 31 -7.74 -11.75 4.23
CA THR A 31 -9.01 -12.36 3.93
C THR A 31 -10.14 -11.36 4.16
N VAL A 32 -11.34 -11.70 3.70
CA VAL A 32 -12.52 -10.86 3.93
C VAL A 32 -12.76 -10.71 5.43
N GLU A 33 -12.59 -11.80 6.18
CA GLU A 33 -12.79 -11.78 7.63
C GLU A 33 -11.80 -10.86 8.33
N GLU A 34 -10.53 -10.93 7.93
CA GLU A 34 -9.50 -10.06 8.49
C GLU A 34 -9.83 -8.60 8.23
N ARG A 35 -10.22 -8.26 7.00
CA ARG A 35 -10.57 -6.88 6.68
C ARG A 35 -11.77 -6.38 7.48
N LYS A 36 -12.74 -7.25 7.74
CA LYS A 36 -13.88 -6.88 8.59
C LYS A 36 -13.44 -6.59 10.01
N GLU A 37 -12.53 -7.41 10.54
CA GLU A 37 -12.01 -7.19 11.89
C GLU A 37 -11.27 -5.85 11.99
N TRP A 38 -10.61 -5.45 10.91
CA TRP A 38 -9.88 -4.18 10.88
C TRP A 38 -10.79 -2.96 10.71
N GLY A 39 -12.08 -3.20 10.43
CA GLY A 39 -12.99 -2.11 10.14
C GLY A 39 -12.85 -1.59 8.71
N VAL A 40 -12.26 -2.36 7.84
CA VAL A 40 -12.05 -1.97 6.44
C VAL A 40 -13.24 -2.42 5.60
N VAL A 41 -13.81 -1.48 4.85
CA VAL A 41 -14.90 -1.76 3.92
C VAL A 41 -14.28 -1.79 2.51
N ASP A 42 -14.34 -2.96 1.86
CA ASP A 42 -13.69 -3.15 0.56
C ASP A 42 -14.12 -2.11 -0.47
N LYS A 43 -15.38 -1.73 -0.46
CA LYS A 43 -15.90 -0.73 -1.40
C LYS A 43 -15.31 0.65 -1.20
N GLU A 44 -14.80 0.92 -0.01
CA GLU A 44 -14.24 2.22 0.34
C GLU A 44 -12.73 2.29 0.15
N LEU A 45 -12.12 1.17 -0.18
CA LEU A 45 -10.68 1.16 -0.45
C LEU A 45 -10.40 1.97 -1.73
N LYS A 46 -9.40 2.83 -1.65
CA LYS A 46 -9.04 3.68 -2.77
C LYS A 46 -8.32 2.87 -3.84
N ARG A 47 -8.79 2.94 -5.08
CA ARG A 47 -8.21 2.21 -6.20
C ARG A 47 -7.34 3.08 -7.09
N VAL A 48 -7.58 4.38 -7.10
CA VAL A 48 -6.94 5.30 -8.03
C VAL A 48 -6.34 6.46 -7.28
N ILE A 49 -5.11 6.82 -7.64
CA ILE A 49 -4.46 8.03 -7.19
C ILE A 49 -4.72 9.07 -8.25
N LYS A 50 -5.44 10.13 -7.89
CA LYS A 50 -5.85 11.16 -8.85
C LYS A 50 -4.70 12.11 -9.17
N ALA A 51 -4.73 12.67 -10.37
CA ALA A 51 -3.80 13.73 -10.74
C ALA A 51 -3.88 14.85 -9.71
N GLY A 52 -2.72 15.34 -9.27
CA GLY A 52 -2.64 16.39 -8.25
C GLY A 52 -2.54 15.87 -6.83
N GLU A 53 -2.79 14.59 -6.60
CA GLU A 53 -2.67 14.00 -5.27
C GLU A 53 -1.23 13.60 -4.97
N LYS A 54 -0.82 13.82 -3.73
CA LYS A 54 0.45 13.30 -3.24
C LYS A 54 0.29 11.83 -2.95
N TYR A 55 1.30 11.06 -3.32
CA TYR A 55 1.25 9.62 -3.10
C TYR A 55 2.62 9.11 -2.66
N ILE A 56 2.70 7.83 -2.33
CA ILE A 56 3.95 7.20 -1.92
C ILE A 56 4.49 6.38 -3.07
N TYR A 57 5.69 6.73 -3.53
CA TYR A 57 6.41 5.93 -4.51
C TYR A 57 7.49 5.17 -3.76
N GLN A 58 7.46 3.86 -3.83
CA GLN A 58 8.30 3.01 -3.00
C GLN A 58 8.97 1.95 -3.86
N VAL A 59 10.27 1.77 -3.62
CA VAL A 59 11.04 0.68 -4.21
C VAL A 59 11.45 -0.23 -3.07
N ALA A 60 11.15 -1.51 -3.21
CA ALA A 60 11.44 -2.47 -2.17
C ALA A 60 12.00 -3.74 -2.80
N LYS A 61 12.66 -4.52 -1.98
CA LYS A 61 13.17 -5.83 -2.37
C LYS A 61 12.47 -6.86 -1.49
N GLU A 62 11.78 -7.78 -2.15
CA GLU A 62 11.08 -8.85 -1.45
C GLU A 62 11.50 -10.16 -2.08
N ASN A 63 12.07 -11.05 -1.27
CA ASN A 63 12.51 -12.36 -1.73
C ASN A 63 13.44 -12.28 -2.94
N LYS A 64 14.39 -11.34 -2.90
CA LYS A 64 15.39 -11.12 -3.95
C LYS A 64 14.83 -10.49 -5.23
N GLU A 65 13.57 -10.07 -5.23
CA GLU A 65 12.98 -9.39 -6.37
C GLU A 65 12.74 -7.92 -6.03
N PHE A 66 13.04 -7.04 -6.98
CA PHE A 66 12.77 -5.61 -6.83
C PHE A 66 11.32 -5.33 -7.22
N LYS A 67 10.64 -4.57 -6.39
CA LYS A 67 9.25 -4.19 -6.65
C LYS A 67 9.08 -2.69 -6.44
N THR A 68 8.37 -2.07 -7.38
CA THR A 68 7.98 -0.67 -7.22
C THR A 68 6.49 -0.62 -6.98
N MET A 69 6.08 0.27 -6.09
CA MET A 69 4.66 0.42 -5.74
C MET A 69 4.30 1.89 -5.65
N CYS A 70 3.12 2.21 -6.17
CA CYS A 70 2.51 3.53 -6.00
C CYS A 70 1.35 3.35 -5.05
N LEU A 71 1.40 3.98 -3.90
CA LEU A 71 0.44 3.77 -2.82
C LEU A 71 -0.22 5.07 -2.42
N CYS A 72 -1.54 5.07 -2.27
CA CYS A 72 -2.18 6.21 -1.63
C CYS A 72 -1.95 6.10 -0.12
N PHE A 73 -2.01 7.24 0.58
CA PHE A 73 -1.69 7.26 2.00
C PHE A 73 -2.65 6.42 2.83
N SER A 74 -3.94 6.41 2.49
CA SER A 74 -4.90 5.64 3.26
C SER A 74 -4.63 4.14 3.17
N ASN A 75 -4.33 3.62 1.98
CA ASN A 75 -4.01 2.20 1.81
C ASN A 75 -2.67 1.86 2.44
N TYR A 76 -1.71 2.76 2.36
CA TYR A 76 -0.41 2.55 3.00
C TYR A 76 -0.57 2.39 4.52
N GLU A 77 -1.43 3.19 5.15
CA GLU A 77 -1.67 3.07 6.59
C GLU A 77 -2.22 1.70 6.96
N ILE A 78 -3.16 1.19 6.17
CA ILE A 78 -3.72 -0.15 6.40
C ILE A 78 -2.62 -1.20 6.28
N ILE A 79 -1.83 -1.13 5.22
CA ILE A 79 -0.75 -2.09 4.99
C ILE A 79 0.24 -2.07 6.14
N ARG A 80 0.65 -0.88 6.55
CA ARG A 80 1.65 -0.73 7.60
C ARG A 80 1.16 -1.26 8.94
N LYS A 81 -0.06 -0.91 9.30
CA LYS A 81 -0.59 -1.25 10.63
C LYS A 81 -1.14 -2.66 10.72
N LYS A 82 -1.74 -3.16 9.64
CA LYS A 82 -2.49 -4.42 9.71
C LYS A 82 -1.78 -5.59 9.05
N ILE A 83 -1.05 -5.34 7.99
CA ILE A 83 -0.37 -6.43 7.27
C ILE A 83 1.05 -6.60 7.77
N PHE A 84 1.80 -5.52 7.87
CA PHE A 84 3.17 -5.56 8.38
C PHE A 84 3.23 -5.48 9.89
N GLU A 85 2.14 -5.07 10.53
CA GLU A 85 2.06 -4.93 11.99
C GLU A 85 3.16 -4.04 12.56
N LEU A 86 3.49 -2.98 11.83
CA LEU A 86 4.49 -2.02 12.29
C LEU A 86 3.88 -1.05 13.29
N ASP A 87 4.61 -0.78 14.35
CA ASP A 87 4.17 0.19 15.35
C ASP A 87 4.31 1.60 14.80
N ASP A 88 3.53 2.51 15.34
CA ASP A 88 3.66 3.91 15.01
C ASP A 88 4.96 4.46 15.55
N GLU A 89 5.62 5.22 14.74
CA GLU A 89 6.86 5.89 15.11
C GLU A 89 6.57 7.21 15.80
#